data_c352a2890c5b4c85d8f7b7326cf00c4d
#
_entry.id   c352a2890c5b4c85d8f7b7326cf00c4d
#
_cell.length_a   1.000
_cell.length_b   1.000
_cell.length_c   1.000
_cell.angle_alpha   90.00
_cell.angle_beta   90.00
_cell.angle_gamma   90.00
#
_symmetry.space_group_name_H-M   'P 1'
#
loop_
_entity.id
_entity.type
_entity.pdbx_description
1 polymer ?
#
loop_
_entity_poly.entity_id
_entity_poly.type
_entity_poly.pdbx_seq_one_letter_code
_entity_poly.pdbx_strand_id
1 'polypeptide(L)'
;MEIYCTRPECQRPRNFFADLDDPQTLKAVQQKFCLNCGMPLMLIGRYLPVRLLAQGGFGTAFLACDRYTPGLRKCVVKQFQPTGLNPNQLQTAQALFQREAEVLEQLGTHPQIPDLFAFFELPVPGQGAQPGAEFFYLVQEFINGKTLEEELADQQQLPEVDVIEVLTELLPVLQFVHENGSIHRDIKPSNIMRSIPISLTQTGKGRLYLLDFGAVKQVAQVAASTPSKATSIYTPFFAPPEQTHGNQVFPSSDLYALAVTCICLLTGQAPHDLFDTSNNQWRWQPHTQVSDRLASILDRMLATSPQQRFQSAAEVLTALGQPFSASLGQSLSVSQPAVQSPPLSPPSPSPPTPTPASRQPTPPQPAPVQTPLAKKTPPPFSLSRWISGAAFTGFEGGLLGIALTSFLGTTVVSGGFWLLLLSGLVYSQLRRWIEKIDLVIIAGVTLGIIFLVPALQGGNPMPTILLLGVISGLLLTTFSLIFRLIYGILSRFL
;
A
#
# COMPACT_ATOMS: atom_id res chain seq x y z
N MET A 1 16.78 34.52 2.27
CA MET A 1 16.05 33.25 2.48
C MET A 1 17.01 32.08 2.40
N GLU A 2 16.90 31.08 3.30
CA GLU A 2 17.70 29.87 3.23
C GLU A 2 16.89 28.78 2.48
N ILE A 3 17.52 28.10 1.51
CA ILE A 3 16.92 27.00 0.76
C ILE A 3 17.81 25.76 0.90
N TYR A 4 17.19 24.61 1.17
CA TYR A 4 17.88 23.36 1.37
C TYR A 4 17.96 22.57 0.06
N CYS A 5 19.17 22.12 -0.31
CA CYS A 5 19.39 21.28 -1.48
C CYS A 5 18.91 19.85 -1.19
N THR A 6 18.05 19.32 -2.07
CA THR A 6 17.52 17.97 -1.94
C THR A 6 18.38 16.88 -2.60
N ARG A 7 19.52 17.25 -3.25
CA ARG A 7 20.40 16.22 -3.82
C ARG A 7 20.99 15.36 -2.70
N PRO A 8 20.84 14.04 -2.79
CA PRO A 8 21.50 13.11 -1.89
C PRO A 8 23.00 13.39 -1.80
N GLU A 9 23.57 13.24 -0.61
CA GLU A 9 25.02 13.41 -0.35
C GLU A 9 25.60 14.80 -0.72
N CYS A 10 24.75 15.81 -0.89
CA CYS A 10 25.24 17.17 -1.07
C CYS A 10 25.99 17.64 0.19
N GLN A 11 27.30 17.86 0.08
CA GLN A 11 28.15 18.22 1.23
C GLN A 11 27.81 19.57 1.86
N ARG A 12 27.19 20.50 1.08
CA ARG A 12 26.74 21.83 1.55
C ARG A 12 25.29 22.08 1.11
N PRO A 13 24.29 21.43 1.75
CA PRO A 13 22.93 21.50 1.31
C PRO A 13 22.25 22.84 1.61
N ARG A 14 22.74 23.63 2.54
CA ARG A 14 22.19 24.94 2.90
C ARG A 14 22.69 26.01 1.97
N ASN A 15 21.76 26.75 1.33
CA ASN A 15 22.05 27.82 0.38
C ASN A 15 21.32 29.07 0.82
N PHE A 16 22.02 30.17 0.97
CA PHE A 16 21.45 31.44 1.36
C PHE A 16 21.39 32.42 0.17
N PHE A 17 20.20 32.98 -0.07
CA PHE A 17 19.93 33.96 -1.13
C PHE A 17 19.20 35.18 -0.53
N ALA A 18 19.92 36.30 -0.37
CA ALA A 18 19.36 37.51 0.22
C ALA A 18 18.28 38.17 -0.66
N ASP A 19 18.38 38.03 -1.99
CA ASP A 19 17.42 38.53 -2.97
C ASP A 19 16.03 37.85 -2.83
N LEU A 20 15.95 36.67 -2.29
CA LEU A 20 14.69 35.93 -2.07
C LEU A 20 13.95 36.36 -0.80
N ASP A 21 14.51 37.25 -0.02
CA ASP A 21 13.79 37.86 1.11
C ASP A 21 12.76 38.90 0.62
N ASP A 22 12.92 39.42 -0.61
CA ASP A 22 11.93 40.27 -1.25
C ASP A 22 10.81 39.43 -1.91
N PRO A 23 9.53 39.62 -1.53
CA PRO A 23 8.40 38.86 -2.05
C PRO A 23 8.18 38.98 -3.56
N GLN A 24 8.58 40.11 -4.17
CA GLN A 24 8.44 40.29 -5.61
C GLN A 24 9.48 39.48 -6.37
N THR A 25 10.72 39.55 -5.93
CA THR A 25 11.82 38.72 -6.46
C THR A 25 11.55 37.24 -6.29
N LEU A 26 11.07 36.82 -5.11
CA LEU A 26 10.71 35.43 -4.83
C LEU A 26 9.65 34.89 -5.81
N LYS A 27 8.68 35.73 -6.20
CA LYS A 27 7.64 35.34 -7.17
C LYS A 27 8.13 35.35 -8.62
N ALA A 28 9.04 36.26 -8.97
CA ALA A 28 9.50 36.47 -10.34
C ALA A 28 10.63 35.53 -10.77
N VAL A 29 11.52 35.14 -9.84
CA VAL A 29 12.69 34.31 -10.14
C VAL A 29 12.24 32.92 -10.62
N GLN A 30 12.80 32.44 -11.74
CA GLN A 30 12.42 31.15 -12.31
C GLN A 30 13.08 29.99 -11.58
N GLN A 31 14.39 30.08 -11.29
CA GLN A 31 15.16 29.01 -10.66
C GLN A 31 16.36 29.56 -9.89
N LYS A 32 16.75 28.86 -8.84
CA LYS A 32 18.03 28.96 -8.15
C LYS A 32 18.68 27.59 -8.11
N PHE A 33 20.00 27.58 -8.16
CA PHE A 33 20.76 26.33 -8.15
C PHE A 33 21.63 26.23 -6.89
N CYS A 34 21.83 25.03 -6.41
CA CYS A 34 22.71 24.76 -5.29
C CYS A 34 24.13 25.23 -5.60
N LEU A 35 24.70 26.07 -4.75
CA LEU A 35 26.03 26.63 -4.93
C LEU A 35 27.15 25.58 -4.89
N ASN A 36 26.86 24.41 -4.32
CA ASN A 36 27.84 23.32 -4.21
C ASN A 36 27.72 22.29 -5.34
N CYS A 37 26.48 21.84 -5.68
CA CYS A 37 26.29 20.71 -6.58
C CYS A 37 25.39 21.00 -7.79
N GLY A 38 24.97 22.25 -8.00
CA GLY A 38 24.18 22.67 -9.15
C GLY A 38 22.75 22.10 -9.20
N MET A 39 22.28 21.42 -8.15
CA MET A 39 20.90 20.93 -8.07
C MET A 39 19.90 22.09 -8.15
N PRO A 40 18.81 21.98 -8.95
CA PRO A 40 17.72 22.93 -8.91
C PRO A 40 17.10 22.98 -7.49
N LEU A 41 17.00 24.19 -6.92
CA LEU A 41 16.50 24.39 -5.56
C LEU A 41 15.01 24.72 -5.50
N MET A 42 14.44 25.22 -6.60
CA MET A 42 13.00 25.45 -6.73
C MET A 42 12.39 24.27 -7.47
N LEU A 43 11.89 23.29 -6.70
CA LEU A 43 11.31 22.07 -7.25
C LEU A 43 10.10 22.43 -8.11
N ILE A 44 10.14 22.04 -9.39
CA ILE A 44 9.18 22.44 -10.45
C ILE A 44 8.84 23.95 -10.46
N GLY A 45 9.78 24.79 -10.03
CA GLY A 45 9.56 26.23 -9.93
C GLY A 45 8.55 26.67 -8.87
N ARG A 46 8.10 25.80 -8.00
CA ARG A 46 7.04 26.06 -7.02
C ARG A 46 7.43 25.81 -5.56
N TYR A 47 8.01 24.66 -5.25
CA TYR A 47 8.28 24.25 -3.89
C TYR A 47 9.72 24.56 -3.49
N LEU A 48 9.89 25.18 -2.34
CA LEU A 48 11.16 25.64 -1.77
C LEU A 48 11.47 24.82 -0.52
N PRO A 49 12.30 23.77 -0.59
CA PRO A 49 12.74 23.05 0.59
C PRO A 49 13.55 23.97 1.51
N VAL A 50 13.15 24.10 2.78
CA VAL A 50 13.80 25.02 3.73
C VAL A 50 14.51 24.28 4.86
N ARG A 51 14.10 23.06 5.18
CA ARG A 51 14.68 22.30 6.29
C ARG A 51 14.48 20.79 6.08
N LEU A 52 15.49 20.02 6.45
CA LEU A 52 15.37 18.57 6.59
C LEU A 52 14.46 18.24 7.78
N LEU A 53 13.46 17.39 7.60
CA LEU A 53 12.59 16.87 8.64
C LEU A 53 13.00 15.49 9.09
N ALA A 54 13.15 14.56 8.13
CA ALA A 54 13.50 13.17 8.40
C ALA A 54 14.28 12.58 7.23
N GLN A 55 15.14 11.61 7.52
CA GLN A 55 15.85 10.81 6.53
C GLN A 55 15.76 9.33 6.92
N GLY A 56 15.36 8.50 5.98
CA GLY A 56 15.20 7.06 6.18
C GLY A 56 15.67 6.26 4.96
N GLY A 57 15.57 4.95 5.04
CA GLY A 57 16.06 4.05 3.99
C GLY A 57 15.33 4.14 2.65
N PHE A 58 14.18 4.78 2.61
CA PHE A 58 13.35 4.91 1.39
C PHE A 58 13.29 6.34 0.86
N GLY A 59 13.79 7.30 1.61
CA GLY A 59 13.74 8.67 1.17
C GLY A 59 14.00 9.68 2.27
N THR A 60 13.89 10.91 1.86
CA THR A 60 14.15 12.07 2.71
C THR A 60 12.95 13.00 2.67
N ALA A 61 12.49 13.46 3.84
CA ALA A 61 11.40 14.41 3.99
C ALA A 61 11.94 15.79 4.34
N PHE A 62 11.44 16.81 3.64
CA PHE A 62 11.80 18.20 3.84
C PHE A 62 10.58 19.04 4.19
N LEU A 63 10.72 19.98 5.13
CA LEU A 63 9.81 21.10 5.23
C LEU A 63 10.07 22.02 4.05
N ALA A 64 9.02 22.36 3.32
CA ALA A 64 9.08 23.27 2.18
C ALA A 64 8.01 24.35 2.27
N CYS A 65 8.17 25.39 1.47
CA CYS A 65 7.18 26.44 1.25
C CYS A 65 6.67 26.41 -0.17
N ASP A 66 5.36 26.53 -0.35
CA ASP A 66 4.71 26.73 -1.66
C ASP A 66 4.70 28.24 -1.99
N ARG A 67 5.60 28.66 -2.88
CA ARG A 67 5.77 30.07 -3.23
C ARG A 67 4.60 30.67 -4.04
N TYR A 68 3.74 29.83 -4.60
CA TYR A 68 2.57 30.29 -5.34
C TYR A 68 1.37 30.60 -4.42
N THR A 69 1.48 30.28 -3.14
CA THR A 69 0.48 30.68 -2.16
C THR A 69 0.87 32.01 -1.51
N PRO A 70 -0.08 32.96 -1.30
CA PRO A 70 0.23 34.28 -0.73
C PRO A 70 0.97 34.24 0.60
N GLY A 71 0.67 33.28 1.45
CA GLY A 71 1.26 33.09 2.77
C GLY A 71 2.45 32.13 2.80
N LEU A 72 3.03 31.74 1.66
CA LEU A 72 4.11 30.74 1.59
C LEU A 72 3.72 29.47 2.37
N ARG A 73 2.56 28.88 2.02
CA ARG A 73 2.03 27.72 2.73
C ARG A 73 3.08 26.65 2.93
N LYS A 74 3.25 26.21 4.18
CA LYS A 74 4.14 25.10 4.49
C LYS A 74 3.60 23.79 3.94
N CYS A 75 4.50 22.97 3.42
CA CYS A 75 4.21 21.62 2.96
C CYS A 75 5.38 20.68 3.28
N VAL A 76 5.15 19.39 3.20
CA VAL A 76 6.19 18.37 3.30
C VAL A 76 6.52 17.89 1.89
N VAL A 77 7.78 17.96 1.53
CA VAL A 77 8.31 17.36 0.30
C VAL A 77 9.05 16.08 0.67
N LYS A 78 8.52 14.94 0.24
CA LYS A 78 9.19 13.65 0.35
C LYS A 78 9.93 13.36 -0.96
N GLN A 79 11.23 13.12 -0.87
CA GLN A 79 12.04 12.66 -1.98
C GLN A 79 12.21 11.14 -1.89
N PHE A 80 11.87 10.42 -2.94
CA PHE A 80 12.16 9.01 -3.05
C PHE A 80 13.65 8.78 -3.29
N GLN A 81 14.30 8.05 -2.42
CA GLN A 81 15.73 7.79 -2.46
C GLN A 81 16.04 6.39 -1.96
N PRO A 82 15.72 5.35 -2.72
CA PRO A 82 16.04 3.98 -2.31
C PRO A 82 17.54 3.74 -2.42
N THR A 83 18.15 3.23 -1.36
CA THR A 83 19.55 2.85 -1.32
C THR A 83 19.71 1.34 -1.37
N GLY A 84 20.71 0.83 -2.09
CA GLY A 84 21.07 -0.60 -2.08
C GLY A 84 20.12 -1.53 -2.85
N LEU A 85 19.23 -1.00 -3.71
CA LEU A 85 18.32 -1.80 -4.52
C LEU A 85 18.94 -2.14 -5.89
N ASN A 86 18.67 -3.36 -6.36
CA ASN A 86 18.95 -3.72 -7.76
C ASN A 86 17.93 -3.08 -8.72
N PRO A 87 18.16 -3.04 -10.05
CA PRO A 87 17.28 -2.36 -11.00
C PRO A 87 15.81 -2.82 -10.96
N ASN A 88 15.55 -4.12 -10.76
CA ASN A 88 14.19 -4.65 -10.67
C ASN A 88 13.49 -4.22 -9.37
N GLN A 89 14.23 -4.20 -8.27
CA GLN A 89 13.73 -3.72 -6.98
C GLN A 89 13.48 -2.21 -7.01
N LEU A 90 14.34 -1.45 -7.69
CA LEU A 90 14.18 -0.01 -7.87
C LEU A 90 12.86 0.30 -8.62
N GLN A 91 12.61 -0.38 -9.74
CA GLN A 91 11.38 -0.20 -10.50
C GLN A 91 10.13 -0.56 -9.67
N THR A 92 10.21 -1.61 -8.85
CA THR A 92 9.13 -1.99 -7.95
C THR A 92 8.91 -0.93 -6.87
N ALA A 93 9.99 -0.40 -6.29
CA ALA A 93 9.93 0.64 -5.27
C ALA A 93 9.35 1.97 -5.83
N GLN A 94 9.73 2.35 -7.05
CA GLN A 94 9.13 3.50 -7.76
C GLN A 94 7.61 3.32 -7.95
N ALA A 95 7.19 2.14 -8.42
CA ALA A 95 5.77 1.85 -8.61
C ALA A 95 4.98 1.89 -7.29
N LEU A 96 5.59 1.51 -6.18
CA LEU A 96 4.98 1.61 -4.85
C LEU A 96 4.91 3.05 -4.35
N PHE A 97 5.94 3.85 -4.60
CA PHE A 97 5.94 5.28 -4.25
C PHE A 97 4.88 6.06 -5.05
N GLN A 98 4.72 5.74 -6.35
CA GLN A 98 3.63 6.27 -7.15
C GLN A 98 2.27 5.84 -6.60
N ARG A 99 2.12 4.58 -6.21
CA ARG A 99 0.87 4.08 -5.63
C ARG A 99 0.55 4.76 -4.29
N GLU A 100 1.56 5.09 -3.49
CA GLU A 100 1.36 5.89 -2.26
C GLU A 100 0.72 7.24 -2.59
N ALA A 101 1.20 7.92 -3.65
CA ALA A 101 0.61 9.16 -4.11
C ALA A 101 -0.85 8.96 -4.59
N GLU A 102 -1.14 7.91 -5.37
CA GLU A 102 -2.51 7.57 -5.81
C GLU A 102 -3.45 7.31 -4.63
N VAL A 103 -2.98 6.62 -3.61
CA VAL A 103 -3.75 6.34 -2.39
C VAL A 103 -3.99 7.63 -1.59
N LEU A 104 -2.97 8.48 -1.42
CA LEU A 104 -3.12 9.77 -0.75
C LEU A 104 -4.05 10.70 -1.50
N GLU A 105 -4.01 10.74 -2.84
CA GLU A 105 -4.95 11.51 -3.64
C GLU A 105 -6.40 11.07 -3.40
N GLN A 106 -6.64 9.76 -3.29
CA GLN A 106 -7.96 9.21 -3.01
C GLN A 106 -8.42 9.47 -1.58
N LEU A 107 -7.51 9.37 -0.59
CA LEU A 107 -7.83 9.44 0.83
C LEU A 107 -7.69 10.84 1.44
N GLY A 108 -7.00 11.78 0.79
CA GLY A 108 -6.74 13.13 1.30
C GLY A 108 -8.00 13.99 1.53
N THR A 109 -9.16 13.51 1.11
CA THR A 109 -10.46 14.13 1.46
C THR A 109 -10.83 13.95 2.95
N HIS A 110 -10.16 13.06 3.67
CA HIS A 110 -10.42 12.85 5.10
C HIS A 110 -9.65 13.87 5.95
N PRO A 111 -10.30 14.57 6.89
CA PRO A 111 -9.71 15.70 7.65
C PRO A 111 -8.58 15.30 8.62
N GLN A 112 -8.22 14.02 8.71
CA GLN A 112 -7.14 13.49 9.56
C GLN A 112 -6.09 12.73 8.74
N ILE A 113 -6.11 12.88 7.41
CA ILE A 113 -5.08 12.38 6.47
C ILE A 113 -4.54 13.58 5.73
N PRO A 114 -3.21 13.77 5.63
CA PRO A 114 -2.65 14.92 4.91
C PRO A 114 -3.06 14.93 3.43
N ASP A 115 -3.45 16.10 2.93
CA ASP A 115 -3.75 16.31 1.51
C ASP A 115 -2.51 16.09 0.65
N LEU A 116 -2.66 15.43 -0.50
CA LEU A 116 -1.66 15.38 -1.55
C LEU A 116 -1.72 16.68 -2.37
N PHE A 117 -0.58 17.40 -2.49
CA PHE A 117 -0.52 18.64 -3.27
C PHE A 117 0.11 18.46 -4.65
N ALA A 118 1.08 17.54 -4.77
CA ALA A 118 1.72 17.21 -6.03
C ALA A 118 2.50 15.89 -5.95
N PHE A 119 2.63 15.25 -7.10
CA PHE A 119 3.56 14.17 -7.36
C PHE A 119 4.26 14.46 -8.69
N PHE A 120 5.60 14.42 -8.73
CA PHE A 120 6.34 14.76 -9.93
C PHE A 120 7.73 14.13 -9.97
N GLU A 121 8.25 14.01 -11.18
CA GLU A 121 9.61 13.60 -11.48
C GLU A 121 10.44 14.83 -11.83
N LEU A 122 11.70 14.88 -11.36
CA LEU A 122 12.64 15.96 -11.63
C LEU A 122 13.92 15.37 -12.23
N PRO A 123 14.09 15.46 -13.55
CA PRO A 123 15.34 15.10 -14.19
C PRO A 123 16.41 16.17 -13.90
N VAL A 124 17.54 15.74 -13.37
CA VAL A 124 18.68 16.60 -13.07
C VAL A 124 19.85 16.21 -13.99
N PRO A 125 20.34 17.13 -14.84
CA PRO A 125 21.47 16.86 -15.70
C PRO A 125 22.69 16.41 -14.92
N GLY A 126 23.48 15.53 -15.51
CA GLY A 126 24.80 15.17 -14.97
C GLY A 126 25.74 16.36 -14.97
N GLN A 127 26.64 16.43 -13.98
CA GLN A 127 27.71 17.43 -13.93
C GLN A 127 29.05 16.76 -13.90
N GLY A 128 29.92 17.11 -14.84
CA GLY A 128 31.25 16.53 -14.98
C GLY A 128 31.18 15.02 -15.28
N ALA A 129 31.80 14.18 -14.47
CA ALA A 129 31.78 12.72 -14.60
C ALA A 129 30.53 12.05 -13.97
N GLN A 130 29.64 12.79 -13.30
CA GLN A 130 28.43 12.24 -12.71
C GLN A 130 27.31 12.14 -13.78
N PRO A 131 26.69 10.96 -13.95
CA PRO A 131 25.55 10.80 -14.85
C PRO A 131 24.36 11.62 -14.37
N GLY A 132 23.45 11.97 -15.30
CA GLY A 132 22.14 12.54 -14.95
C GLY A 132 21.38 11.63 -14.02
N ALA A 133 20.56 12.20 -13.16
CA ALA A 133 19.72 11.48 -12.21
C ALA A 133 18.29 11.97 -12.30
N GLU A 134 17.35 11.07 -12.05
CA GLU A 134 15.93 11.38 -11.98
C GLU A 134 15.48 11.20 -10.53
N PHE A 135 14.83 12.23 -9.99
CA PHE A 135 14.35 12.23 -8.62
C PHE A 135 12.82 12.31 -8.60
N PHE A 136 12.21 11.49 -7.77
CA PHE A 136 10.76 11.44 -7.57
C PHE A 136 10.40 12.17 -6.29
N TYR A 137 9.37 13.00 -6.37
CA TYR A 137 8.90 13.81 -5.25
C TYR A 137 7.40 13.66 -5.05
N LEU A 138 7.01 13.56 -3.78
CA LEU A 138 5.64 13.66 -3.32
C LEU A 138 5.54 14.88 -2.40
N VAL A 139 4.57 15.75 -2.64
CA VAL A 139 4.32 16.93 -1.81
C VAL A 139 2.97 16.81 -1.16
N GLN A 140 2.95 16.92 0.16
CA GLN A 140 1.75 16.79 0.96
C GLN A 140 1.62 17.92 1.99
N GLU A 141 0.45 18.00 2.60
CA GLU A 141 0.15 18.93 3.69
C GLU A 141 1.16 18.79 4.84
N PHE A 142 1.59 19.93 5.40
CA PHE A 142 2.40 19.96 6.60
C PHE A 142 1.48 20.07 7.82
N ILE A 143 1.49 19.05 8.66
CA ILE A 143 0.78 19.07 9.94
C ILE A 143 1.72 19.66 10.99
N ASN A 144 1.31 20.77 11.60
CA ASN A 144 2.06 21.39 12.68
C ASN A 144 1.71 20.71 14.01
N GLY A 145 2.58 19.85 14.51
CA GLY A 145 2.30 19.03 15.68
C GLY A 145 3.49 18.25 16.18
N LYS A 146 3.21 17.30 17.06
CA LYS A 146 4.15 16.29 17.55
C LYS A 146 3.64 14.89 17.19
N THR A 147 4.55 13.99 16.86
CA THR A 147 4.22 12.57 16.74
C THR A 147 3.92 11.96 18.10
N LEU A 148 3.15 10.87 18.15
CA LEU A 148 2.95 10.14 19.41
C LEU A 148 4.27 9.55 19.95
N GLU A 149 5.26 9.32 19.09
CA GLU A 149 6.62 8.95 19.51
C GLU A 149 7.31 10.07 20.29
N GLU A 150 7.19 11.34 19.80
CA GLU A 150 7.71 12.51 20.50
C GLU A 150 6.94 12.80 21.80
N GLU A 151 5.60 12.63 21.80
CA GLU A 151 4.79 12.75 23.02
C GLU A 151 5.20 11.68 24.06
N LEU A 152 5.43 10.44 23.62
CA LEU A 152 5.87 9.35 24.48
C LEU A 152 7.27 9.62 25.07
N ALA A 153 8.18 10.16 24.27
CA ALA A 153 9.52 10.55 24.73
C ALA A 153 9.47 11.65 25.83
N ASP A 154 8.51 12.59 25.72
CA ASP A 154 8.33 13.67 26.70
C ASP A 154 7.64 13.16 27.99
N GLN A 155 6.67 12.25 27.88
CA GLN A 155 5.81 11.83 29.01
C GLN A 155 6.20 10.49 29.61
N GLN A 156 7.07 9.71 28.93
CA GLN A 156 7.50 8.35 29.24
C GLN A 156 6.40 7.30 29.08
N GLN A 157 5.17 7.57 29.47
CA GLN A 157 3.99 6.74 29.26
C GLN A 157 2.72 7.59 29.22
N LEU A 158 1.70 7.14 28.52
CA LEU A 158 0.41 7.80 28.47
C LEU A 158 -0.61 7.07 29.37
N PRO A 159 -1.50 7.83 30.07
CA PRO A 159 -2.57 7.22 30.85
C PRO A 159 -3.62 6.56 29.96
N GLU A 160 -4.38 5.61 30.51
CA GLU A 160 -5.44 4.87 29.82
C GLU A 160 -6.42 5.78 29.07
N VAL A 161 -6.83 6.90 29.69
CA VAL A 161 -7.79 7.84 29.09
C VAL A 161 -7.26 8.42 27.78
N ASP A 162 -5.97 8.70 27.70
CA ASP A 162 -5.32 9.26 26.50
C ASP A 162 -5.22 8.20 25.38
N VAL A 163 -4.96 6.95 25.74
CA VAL A 163 -4.91 5.84 24.79
C VAL A 163 -6.31 5.49 24.27
N ILE A 164 -7.36 5.58 25.10
CA ILE A 164 -8.75 5.46 24.65
C ILE A 164 -9.10 6.59 23.67
N GLU A 165 -8.63 7.83 23.93
CA GLU A 165 -8.77 8.95 22.99
C GLU A 165 -8.09 8.64 21.65
N VAL A 166 -6.85 8.13 21.67
CA VAL A 166 -6.12 7.71 20.46
C VAL A 166 -6.92 6.67 19.67
N LEU A 167 -7.43 5.64 20.34
CA LEU A 167 -8.29 4.63 19.69
C LEU A 167 -9.56 5.26 19.09
N THR A 168 -10.24 6.10 19.87
CA THR A 168 -11.52 6.71 19.46
C THR A 168 -11.35 7.65 18.26
N GLU A 169 -10.23 8.38 18.18
CA GLU A 169 -9.94 9.27 17.05
C GLU A 169 -9.43 8.53 15.81
N LEU A 170 -8.62 7.47 15.95
CA LEU A 170 -8.00 6.81 14.81
C LEU A 170 -8.82 5.68 14.20
N LEU A 171 -9.67 5.01 14.97
CA LEU A 171 -10.51 3.92 14.43
C LEU A 171 -11.46 4.40 13.31
N PRO A 172 -12.10 5.59 13.39
CA PRO A 172 -12.88 6.13 12.26
C PRO A 172 -12.02 6.42 11.03
N VAL A 173 -10.76 6.88 11.21
CA VAL A 173 -9.82 7.10 10.10
C VAL A 173 -9.49 5.77 9.43
N LEU A 174 -9.18 4.75 10.21
CA LEU A 174 -8.89 3.41 9.67
C LEU A 174 -10.12 2.79 8.99
N GLN A 175 -11.32 3.01 9.53
CA GLN A 175 -12.54 2.56 8.87
C GLN A 175 -12.68 3.20 7.49
N PHE A 176 -12.48 4.51 7.38
CA PHE A 176 -12.50 5.22 6.10
C PHE A 176 -11.45 4.68 5.13
N VAL A 177 -10.22 4.45 5.58
CA VAL A 177 -9.13 3.87 4.77
C VAL A 177 -9.52 2.49 4.22
N HIS A 178 -10.08 1.63 5.09
CA HIS A 178 -10.47 0.27 4.74
C HIS A 178 -11.67 0.22 3.79
N GLU A 179 -12.67 1.09 3.99
CA GLU A 179 -13.84 1.22 3.11
C GLU A 179 -13.46 1.69 1.70
N ASN A 180 -12.37 2.46 1.58
CA ASN A 180 -11.77 2.84 0.29
C ASN A 180 -10.81 1.77 -0.28
N GLY A 181 -10.84 0.53 0.24
CA GLY A 181 -10.08 -0.60 -0.28
C GLY A 181 -8.57 -0.52 -0.03
N SER A 182 -8.13 0.35 0.87
CA SER A 182 -6.72 0.54 1.23
C SER A 182 -6.43 -0.04 2.61
N ILE A 183 -5.16 -0.40 2.86
CA ILE A 183 -4.65 -0.85 4.16
C ILE A 183 -3.37 -0.06 4.41
N HIS A 184 -3.23 0.53 5.59
CA HIS A 184 -2.13 1.45 5.93
C HIS A 184 -0.77 0.75 6.04
N ARG A 185 -0.71 -0.40 6.73
CA ARG A 185 0.45 -1.32 6.84
C ARG A 185 1.66 -0.81 7.63
N ASP A 186 1.66 0.42 8.10
CA ASP A 186 2.76 0.99 8.89
C ASP A 186 2.25 1.89 10.03
N ILE A 187 1.28 1.39 10.79
CA ILE A 187 0.77 2.09 11.97
C ILE A 187 1.77 1.92 13.11
N LYS A 188 2.24 3.06 13.64
CA LYS A 188 3.16 3.14 14.77
C LYS A 188 3.18 4.56 15.33
N PRO A 189 3.73 4.81 16.52
CA PRO A 189 3.73 6.13 17.14
C PRO A 189 4.33 7.27 16.28
N SER A 190 5.38 6.99 15.51
CA SER A 190 6.01 7.98 14.63
C SER A 190 5.19 8.36 13.38
N ASN A 191 4.18 7.56 13.03
CA ASN A 191 3.28 7.81 11.89
C ASN A 191 1.91 8.35 12.32
N ILE A 192 1.75 8.69 13.60
CA ILE A 192 0.55 9.33 14.15
C ILE A 192 0.98 10.65 14.74
N MET A 193 0.40 11.75 14.27
CA MET A 193 0.77 13.09 14.68
C MET A 193 -0.41 13.82 15.30
N ARG A 194 -0.21 14.40 16.49
CA ARG A 194 -1.19 15.29 17.13
C ARG A 194 -0.89 16.73 16.74
N SER A 195 -1.85 17.39 16.09
CA SER A 195 -1.70 18.79 15.70
C SER A 195 -1.72 19.72 16.92
N ILE A 196 -1.00 20.83 16.81
CA ILE A 196 -1.13 21.91 17.79
C ILE A 196 -2.45 22.64 17.53
N PRO A 197 -3.30 22.88 18.55
CA PRO A 197 -4.53 23.65 18.39
C PRO A 197 -4.26 25.04 17.81
N ILE A 198 -4.97 25.43 16.77
CA ILE A 198 -4.78 26.73 16.09
C ILE A 198 -5.31 27.90 16.94
N SER A 199 -6.20 27.65 17.87
CA SER A 199 -6.85 28.67 18.68
C SER A 199 -6.69 28.39 20.16
N LEU A 200 -6.33 29.43 20.93
CA LEU A 200 -6.29 29.41 22.40
C LEU A 200 -7.68 29.19 23.05
N THR A 201 -8.75 29.26 22.25
CA THR A 201 -10.13 28.99 22.68
C THR A 201 -10.55 27.52 22.55
N GLN A 202 -9.75 26.67 21.89
CA GLN A 202 -9.96 25.23 21.87
C GLN A 202 -9.38 24.60 23.14
N THR A 203 -10.23 24.31 24.12
CA THR A 203 -9.91 23.65 25.38
C THR A 203 -9.61 22.17 25.26
N GLY A 204 -9.23 21.68 24.09
CA GLY A 204 -8.94 20.24 23.80
C GLY A 204 -7.50 20.00 23.36
N LYS A 205 -7.05 18.77 23.48
CA LYS A 205 -5.86 18.28 22.79
C LYS A 205 -6.05 18.44 21.28
N GLY A 206 -4.97 18.66 20.52
CA GLY A 206 -5.02 18.75 19.07
C GLY A 206 -5.51 17.46 18.42
N ARG A 207 -6.02 17.56 17.20
CA ARG A 207 -6.53 16.42 16.41
C ARG A 207 -5.39 15.49 15.98
N LEU A 208 -5.64 14.19 15.97
CA LEU A 208 -4.69 13.20 15.46
C LEU A 208 -4.78 13.10 13.92
N TYR A 209 -3.63 12.96 13.31
CA TYR A 209 -3.45 12.71 11.88
C TYR A 209 -2.71 11.40 11.67
N LEU A 210 -3.13 10.62 10.67
CA LEU A 210 -2.46 9.41 10.24
C LEU A 210 -1.54 9.75 9.06
N LEU A 211 -0.23 9.49 9.22
CA LEU A 211 0.81 9.81 8.26
C LEU A 211 1.36 8.53 7.62
N ASP A 212 1.93 8.64 6.43
CA ASP A 212 2.76 7.62 5.78
C ASP A 212 2.12 6.24 5.58
N PHE A 213 1.46 6.05 4.45
CA PHE A 213 0.92 4.76 4.03
C PHE A 213 2.05 3.81 3.60
N GLY A 214 2.37 2.77 4.38
CA GLY A 214 3.57 1.92 4.32
C GLY A 214 3.83 1.09 3.05
N ALA A 215 3.22 1.43 1.90
CA ALA A 215 3.32 0.66 0.66
C ALA A 215 4.77 0.45 0.17
N VAL A 216 5.64 1.44 0.33
CA VAL A 216 7.06 1.39 -0.09
C VAL A 216 7.89 0.44 0.77
N LYS A 217 7.56 0.28 2.05
CA LYS A 217 8.36 -0.52 2.99
C LYS A 217 8.30 -2.03 2.71
N GLN A 218 7.26 -2.53 2.06
CA GLN A 218 7.15 -3.95 1.70
C GLN A 218 8.24 -4.44 0.76
N VAL A 219 8.76 -3.59 -0.14
CA VAL A 219 9.83 -3.98 -1.08
C VAL A 219 11.15 -4.21 -0.38
N ALA A 220 11.47 -3.40 0.63
CA ALA A 220 12.70 -3.60 1.40
C ALA A 220 12.64 -4.84 2.28
N GLN A 221 11.47 -5.26 2.76
CA GLN A 221 11.32 -6.52 3.50
C GLN A 221 11.66 -7.73 2.61
N VAL A 222 11.21 -7.72 1.34
CA VAL A 222 11.57 -8.75 0.36
C VAL A 222 13.05 -8.70 -0.02
N ALA A 223 13.65 -7.50 -0.10
CA ALA A 223 15.07 -7.34 -0.39
C ALA A 223 16.00 -7.73 0.77
N ALA A 224 15.55 -7.52 2.02
CA ALA A 224 16.32 -7.87 3.23
C ALA A 224 16.31 -9.38 3.56
N SER A 225 15.44 -10.17 2.92
CA SER A 225 15.43 -11.64 3.07
C SER A 225 16.57 -12.35 2.35
N THR A 226 17.42 -11.67 1.59
CA THR A 226 18.73 -12.17 1.18
C THR A 226 19.75 -11.85 2.29
N PRO A 227 20.54 -12.84 2.78
CA PRO A 227 21.43 -12.64 3.93
C PRO A 227 22.70 -11.87 3.56
N SER A 228 22.60 -10.58 3.30
CA SER A 228 23.73 -9.67 3.30
C SER A 228 23.40 -8.47 4.19
N LYS A 229 24.22 -8.28 5.21
CA LYS A 229 24.26 -7.18 6.20
C LYS A 229 23.55 -5.88 5.78
N ALA A 230 22.22 -5.88 5.71
CA ALA A 230 21.43 -4.67 5.62
C ALA A 230 20.90 -4.36 7.03
N THR A 231 21.34 -3.27 7.59
CA THR A 231 20.80 -2.67 8.81
C THR A 231 19.27 -2.62 8.71
N SER A 232 18.62 -3.29 9.64
CA SER A 232 17.15 -3.37 9.74
C SER A 232 16.56 -1.96 9.89
N ILE A 233 15.90 -1.48 8.84
CA ILE A 233 15.34 -0.12 8.77
C ILE A 233 13.84 -0.11 9.11
N TYR A 234 13.29 -1.17 9.70
CA TYR A 234 11.92 -1.11 10.23
C TYR A 234 11.91 -1.39 11.71
N THR A 235 10.96 -0.77 12.38
CA THR A 235 10.72 -1.03 13.80
C THR A 235 10.09 -2.42 13.91
N PRO A 236 10.86 -3.44 14.35
CA PRO A 236 10.35 -4.80 14.46
C PRO A 236 9.11 -4.81 15.36
N PHE A 237 8.20 -5.76 15.14
CA PHE A 237 7.05 -6.07 15.98
C PHE A 237 5.79 -5.23 15.81
N PHE A 238 5.79 -4.03 15.18
CA PHE A 238 4.53 -3.36 14.85
C PHE A 238 3.76 -4.09 13.75
N ALA A 239 4.46 -4.68 12.78
CA ALA A 239 3.83 -5.44 11.72
C ALA A 239 3.37 -6.82 12.22
N PRO A 240 2.11 -7.24 11.92
CA PRO A 240 1.61 -8.55 12.31
C PRO A 240 2.29 -9.69 11.55
N PRO A 241 2.18 -10.95 12.06
CA PRO A 241 2.84 -12.11 11.45
C PRO A 241 2.53 -12.31 9.97
N GLU A 242 1.28 -12.12 9.53
CA GLU A 242 0.92 -12.25 8.12
C GLU A 242 1.65 -11.25 7.23
N GLN A 243 1.87 -10.02 7.71
CA GLN A 243 2.60 -8.99 6.95
C GLN A 243 4.10 -9.29 6.91
N THR A 244 4.69 -9.77 8.00
CA THR A 244 6.13 -10.10 8.06
C THR A 244 6.48 -11.31 7.21
N HIS A 245 5.55 -12.25 7.03
CA HIS A 245 5.72 -13.41 6.15
C HIS A 245 5.37 -13.15 4.69
N GLY A 246 4.98 -11.90 4.34
CA GLY A 246 4.59 -11.56 2.97
C GLY A 246 3.24 -12.14 2.53
N ASN A 247 2.41 -12.57 3.47
CA ASN A 247 1.06 -13.07 3.23
C ASN A 247 0.09 -11.91 2.95
N GLN A 248 -1.14 -12.26 2.63
CA GLN A 248 -2.21 -11.29 2.43
C GLN A 248 -2.47 -10.53 3.74
N VAL A 249 -2.55 -9.19 3.65
CA VAL A 249 -2.90 -8.28 4.75
C VAL A 249 -4.38 -7.91 4.68
N PHE A 250 -4.95 -7.63 5.85
CA PHE A 250 -6.38 -7.39 6.06
C PHE A 250 -6.58 -6.10 6.87
N PRO A 251 -7.79 -5.54 6.96
CA PRO A 251 -8.12 -4.48 7.93
C PRO A 251 -7.68 -4.82 9.35
N SER A 252 -7.80 -6.08 9.76
CA SER A 252 -7.34 -6.57 11.06
C SER A 252 -5.81 -6.53 11.25
N SER A 253 -5.03 -6.36 10.18
CA SER A 253 -3.58 -6.15 10.26
C SER A 253 -3.24 -4.74 10.78
N ASP A 254 -3.99 -3.72 10.33
CA ASP A 254 -3.85 -2.36 10.86
C ASP A 254 -4.33 -2.26 12.30
N LEU A 255 -5.40 -2.99 12.66
CA LEU A 255 -5.88 -3.04 14.05
C LEU A 255 -4.83 -3.66 14.98
N TYR A 256 -4.12 -4.70 14.54
CA TYR A 256 -2.99 -5.26 15.30
C TYR A 256 -1.89 -4.21 15.52
N ALA A 257 -1.46 -3.53 14.47
CA ALA A 257 -0.42 -2.49 14.58
C ALA A 257 -0.85 -1.32 15.47
N LEU A 258 -2.13 -0.94 15.45
CA LEU A 258 -2.70 0.06 16.35
C LEU A 258 -2.68 -0.43 17.80
N ALA A 259 -2.99 -1.71 18.06
CA ALA A 259 -2.90 -2.27 19.42
C ALA A 259 -1.45 -2.30 19.93
N VAL A 260 -0.48 -2.70 19.09
CA VAL A 260 0.95 -2.61 19.46
C VAL A 260 1.34 -1.16 19.78
N THR A 261 0.88 -0.20 18.98
CA THR A 261 1.06 1.24 19.27
C THR A 261 0.50 1.59 20.64
N CYS A 262 -0.74 1.19 20.95
CA CYS A 262 -1.38 1.49 22.23
C CYS A 262 -0.64 0.87 23.41
N ILE A 263 -0.17 -0.38 23.35
CA ILE A 263 0.57 -0.98 24.46
C ILE A 263 1.94 -0.30 24.68
N CYS A 264 2.60 0.16 23.61
CA CYS A 264 3.82 0.97 23.75
C CYS A 264 3.53 2.31 24.44
N LEU A 265 2.42 2.99 24.08
CA LEU A 265 2.02 4.24 24.72
C LEU A 265 1.68 4.04 26.19
N LEU A 266 0.99 2.96 26.56
CA LEU A 266 0.60 2.64 27.94
C LEU A 266 1.78 2.27 28.84
N THR A 267 2.78 1.59 28.28
CA THR A 267 3.89 1.02 29.05
C THR A 267 5.16 1.88 29.00
N GLY A 268 5.29 2.75 28.00
CA GLY A 268 6.53 3.46 27.72
C GLY A 268 7.67 2.57 27.22
N GLN A 269 7.38 1.30 26.91
CA GLN A 269 8.39 0.34 26.49
C GLN A 269 8.36 0.09 24.99
N ALA A 270 9.51 -0.29 24.45
CA ALA A 270 9.61 -0.67 23.05
C ALA A 270 8.93 -2.04 22.82
N PRO A 271 8.37 -2.29 21.62
CA PRO A 271 7.60 -3.50 21.37
C PRO A 271 8.41 -4.80 21.54
N HIS A 272 9.74 -4.75 21.34
CA HIS A 272 10.60 -5.93 21.53
C HIS A 272 10.77 -6.33 23.01
N ASP A 273 10.58 -5.40 23.95
CA ASP A 273 10.61 -5.68 25.39
C ASP A 273 9.29 -6.27 25.88
N LEU A 274 8.21 -6.03 25.16
CA LEU A 274 6.87 -6.46 25.48
C LEU A 274 6.50 -7.80 24.81
N PHE A 275 7.28 -8.30 23.85
CA PHE A 275 6.98 -9.51 23.09
C PHE A 275 7.85 -10.69 23.52
N ASP A 276 7.24 -11.70 24.12
CA ASP A 276 7.88 -12.97 24.47
C ASP A 276 8.01 -13.86 23.22
N THR A 277 9.20 -13.85 22.62
CA THR A 277 9.50 -14.65 21.42
C THR A 277 9.45 -16.16 21.68
N SER A 278 9.66 -16.61 22.92
CA SER A 278 9.67 -18.04 23.28
C SER A 278 8.26 -18.62 23.27
N ASN A 279 7.28 -17.84 23.71
CA ASN A 279 5.87 -18.23 23.77
C ASN A 279 5.02 -17.61 22.68
N ASN A 280 5.60 -16.75 21.82
CA ASN A 280 4.91 -15.99 20.78
C ASN A 280 3.72 -15.19 21.32
N GLN A 281 3.91 -14.47 22.44
CA GLN A 281 2.87 -13.77 23.17
C GLN A 281 3.30 -12.38 23.61
N TRP A 282 2.36 -11.45 23.66
CA TRP A 282 2.55 -10.13 24.23
C TRP A 282 2.44 -10.20 25.76
N ARG A 283 3.43 -9.65 26.48
CA ARG A 283 3.47 -9.54 27.94
C ARG A 283 3.51 -8.07 28.38
N TRP A 284 2.49 -7.33 28.07
CA TRP A 284 2.42 -5.89 28.33
C TRP A 284 1.71 -5.53 29.65
N GLN A 285 0.69 -6.33 30.06
CA GLN A 285 -0.14 -6.03 31.23
C GLN A 285 0.64 -5.86 32.55
N PRO A 286 1.74 -6.62 32.84
CA PRO A 286 2.51 -6.41 34.06
C PRO A 286 3.20 -5.03 34.16
N HIS A 287 3.30 -4.29 33.07
CA HIS A 287 4.02 -3.01 33.00
C HIS A 287 3.11 -1.79 33.14
N THR A 288 1.79 -1.97 33.20
CA THR A 288 0.83 -0.87 33.32
C THR A 288 -0.46 -1.36 33.99
N GLN A 289 -1.22 -0.42 34.56
CA GLN A 289 -2.55 -0.71 35.11
C GLN A 289 -3.61 -0.08 34.20
N VAL A 290 -4.46 -0.91 33.64
CA VAL A 290 -5.58 -0.52 32.79
C VAL A 290 -6.83 -1.28 33.19
N SER A 291 -8.00 -0.81 32.74
CA SER A 291 -9.26 -1.52 32.95
C SER A 291 -9.25 -2.87 32.24
N ASP A 292 -9.90 -3.87 32.83
CA ASP A 292 -10.06 -5.22 32.22
C ASP A 292 -10.68 -5.16 30.82
N ARG A 293 -11.49 -4.15 30.60
CA ARG A 293 -12.11 -3.88 29.32
C ARG A 293 -11.09 -3.48 28.25
N LEU A 294 -10.26 -2.48 28.51
CA LEU A 294 -9.23 -2.06 27.56
C LEU A 294 -8.24 -3.21 27.33
N ALA A 295 -7.84 -3.91 28.42
CA ALA A 295 -6.97 -5.06 28.34
C ALA A 295 -7.52 -6.14 27.37
N SER A 296 -8.79 -6.52 27.54
CA SER A 296 -9.42 -7.55 26.70
C SER A 296 -9.56 -7.13 25.23
N ILE A 297 -9.80 -5.85 24.97
CA ILE A 297 -9.87 -5.30 23.61
C ILE A 297 -8.48 -5.36 22.96
N LEU A 298 -7.45 -4.85 23.63
CA LEU A 298 -6.09 -4.85 23.10
C LEU A 298 -5.57 -6.27 22.88
N ASP A 299 -5.80 -7.19 23.81
CA ASP A 299 -5.39 -8.60 23.67
C ASP A 299 -6.07 -9.28 22.48
N ARG A 300 -7.37 -9.00 22.24
CA ARG A 300 -8.06 -9.51 21.06
C ARG A 300 -7.51 -8.90 19.76
N MET A 301 -7.16 -7.61 19.74
CA MET A 301 -6.52 -6.99 18.57
C MET A 301 -5.13 -7.60 18.33
N LEU A 302 -4.40 -7.98 19.37
CA LEU A 302 -3.06 -8.58 19.34
C LEU A 302 -3.04 -10.09 19.04
N ALA A 303 -4.19 -10.74 18.86
CA ALA A 303 -4.24 -12.17 18.56
C ALA A 303 -3.38 -12.52 17.35
N THR A 304 -2.64 -13.63 17.39
CA THR A 304 -1.71 -14.07 16.36
C THR A 304 -2.44 -14.34 15.03
N SER A 305 -3.60 -15.01 15.09
CA SER A 305 -4.44 -15.30 13.91
C SER A 305 -5.32 -14.11 13.55
N PRO A 306 -5.28 -13.60 12.29
CA PRO A 306 -6.14 -12.49 11.83
C PRO A 306 -7.64 -12.74 12.07
N GLN A 307 -8.10 -14.00 11.95
CA GLN A 307 -9.51 -14.38 12.13
C GLN A 307 -10.00 -14.26 13.58
N GLN A 308 -9.10 -14.30 14.57
CA GLN A 308 -9.42 -14.14 15.98
C GLN A 308 -9.52 -12.68 16.42
N ARG A 309 -9.02 -11.75 15.60
CA ARG A 309 -9.06 -10.31 15.84
C ARG A 309 -10.44 -9.74 15.51
N PHE A 310 -10.64 -8.48 15.84
CA PHE A 310 -11.73 -7.71 15.25
C PHE A 310 -11.52 -7.59 13.74
N GLN A 311 -12.60 -7.72 12.97
CA GLN A 311 -12.52 -7.71 11.51
C GLN A 311 -12.67 -6.30 10.93
N SER A 312 -13.18 -5.34 11.71
CA SER A 312 -13.34 -3.95 11.33
C SER A 312 -13.05 -2.99 12.49
N ALA A 313 -12.72 -1.75 12.16
CA ALA A 313 -12.56 -0.68 13.14
C ALA A 313 -13.88 -0.38 13.89
N ALA A 314 -15.02 -0.54 13.21
CA ALA A 314 -16.36 -0.37 13.81
C ALA A 314 -16.62 -1.39 14.93
N GLU A 315 -16.16 -2.64 14.79
CA GLU A 315 -16.28 -3.63 15.86
C GLU A 315 -15.50 -3.22 17.12
N VAL A 316 -14.28 -2.66 16.95
CA VAL A 316 -13.47 -2.16 18.08
C VAL A 316 -14.16 -0.98 18.74
N LEU A 317 -14.67 -0.01 17.98
CA LEU A 317 -15.42 1.14 18.50
C LEU A 317 -16.66 0.69 19.29
N THR A 318 -17.39 -0.30 18.77
CA THR A 318 -18.52 -0.89 19.48
C THR A 318 -18.10 -1.52 20.80
N ALA A 319 -17.00 -2.28 20.80
CA ALA A 319 -16.46 -2.89 22.01
C ALA A 319 -16.02 -1.80 23.02
N LEU A 320 -15.48 -0.69 22.60
CA LEU A 320 -15.13 0.46 23.43
C LEU A 320 -16.36 1.21 23.98
N GLY A 321 -17.50 1.25 23.30
CA GLY A 321 -18.71 1.98 23.68
C GLY A 321 -19.69 1.21 24.57
N GLN A 322 -19.63 -0.13 24.67
CA GLN A 322 -20.57 -0.92 25.46
C GLN A 322 -20.22 -0.95 26.95
N PRO A 323 -21.20 -0.85 27.87
CA PRO A 323 -20.94 -1.08 29.29
C PRO A 323 -20.45 -2.51 29.51
N PHE A 324 -19.42 -2.67 30.35
CA PHE A 324 -18.82 -3.97 30.65
C PHE A 324 -19.84 -4.86 31.41
N SER A 325 -20.47 -5.79 30.74
CA SER A 325 -21.16 -6.92 31.36
C SER A 325 -20.13 -8.04 31.57
N ALA A 326 -19.64 -8.18 32.80
CA ALA A 326 -18.79 -9.31 33.19
C ALA A 326 -19.58 -10.62 32.99
N SER A 327 -19.43 -11.25 31.84
CA SER A 327 -19.91 -12.59 31.60
C SER A 327 -18.96 -13.59 32.24
N LEU A 328 -19.12 -13.82 33.53
CA LEU A 328 -18.61 -15.00 34.21
C LEU A 328 -19.19 -16.23 33.50
N GLY A 329 -18.28 -17.07 33.00
CA GLY A 329 -18.64 -18.30 32.32
C GLY A 329 -19.56 -19.18 33.18
N GLN A 330 -20.69 -19.55 32.62
CA GLN A 330 -21.41 -20.78 32.99
C GLN A 330 -22.05 -21.33 31.71
N SER A 331 -21.43 -22.39 31.21
CA SER A 331 -22.11 -23.40 30.41
C SER A 331 -23.09 -24.14 31.33
N LEU A 332 -24.38 -23.94 31.15
CA LEU A 332 -25.38 -24.91 31.57
C LEU A 332 -26.53 -24.92 30.57
N SER A 333 -26.65 -26.05 29.91
CA SER A 333 -27.81 -26.49 29.15
C SER A 333 -29.06 -26.45 30.05
N VAL A 334 -30.11 -25.74 29.65
CA VAL A 334 -31.46 -25.99 30.13
C VAL A 334 -32.47 -25.79 29.00
N SER A 335 -33.30 -26.82 28.88
CA SER A 335 -34.41 -27.06 28.01
C SER A 335 -35.45 -25.91 27.96
N GLN A 336 -36.01 -25.69 26.81
CA GLN A 336 -37.19 -24.84 26.60
C GLN A 336 -38.43 -25.36 27.39
N PRO A 337 -39.26 -24.48 27.88
CA PRO A 337 -40.71 -24.70 27.83
C PRO A 337 -41.44 -23.66 27.00
N ALA A 338 -42.42 -24.16 26.25
CA ALA A 338 -43.36 -23.41 25.45
C ALA A 338 -44.16 -22.38 26.30
N VAL A 339 -44.27 -21.13 25.83
CA VAL A 339 -45.17 -20.14 26.41
C VAL A 339 -46.07 -19.57 25.35
N GLN A 340 -47.35 -19.62 25.72
CA GLN A 340 -48.55 -19.21 25.02
C GLN A 340 -48.56 -17.71 24.67
N SER A 341 -49.19 -17.38 23.53
CA SER A 341 -49.49 -16.03 23.06
C SER A 341 -50.61 -15.38 23.90
N PRO A 342 -50.53 -14.09 24.26
CA PRO A 342 -51.69 -13.34 24.79
C PRO A 342 -52.53 -12.71 23.67
N PRO A 343 -53.80 -12.37 23.91
CA PRO A 343 -54.76 -12.02 22.90
C PRO A 343 -54.69 -10.58 22.41
N LEU A 344 -55.14 -10.40 21.18
CA LEU A 344 -55.29 -9.14 20.44
C LEU A 344 -56.22 -8.14 21.13
N SER A 345 -55.79 -6.89 21.31
CA SER A 345 -56.62 -5.73 21.64
C SER A 345 -57.09 -4.99 20.37
N PRO A 346 -58.27 -4.36 20.36
CA PRO A 346 -58.89 -3.79 19.19
C PRO A 346 -58.29 -2.44 18.74
N PRO A 347 -58.51 -2.03 17.47
CA PRO A 347 -57.86 -0.87 16.89
C PRO A 347 -58.49 0.46 17.33
N SER A 348 -57.65 1.47 17.65
CA SER A 348 -58.06 2.87 17.85
C SER A 348 -58.28 3.60 16.52
N PRO A 349 -59.16 4.58 16.45
CA PRO A 349 -59.57 5.25 15.21
C PRO A 349 -58.51 6.25 14.70
N SER A 350 -58.37 6.30 13.38
CA SER A 350 -57.49 7.19 12.62
C SER A 350 -57.93 8.66 12.72
N PRO A 351 -57.01 9.65 12.75
CA PRO A 351 -57.33 11.07 12.64
C PRO A 351 -57.62 11.47 11.18
N PRO A 352 -58.39 12.57 10.96
CA PRO A 352 -58.89 12.95 9.65
C PRO A 352 -57.83 13.51 8.71
N THR A 353 -58.00 13.19 7.42
CA THR A 353 -57.19 13.64 6.28
C THR A 353 -57.31 15.16 6.07
N PRO A 354 -56.22 15.91 5.90
CA PRO A 354 -56.29 17.29 5.46
C PRO A 354 -56.47 17.39 3.94
N THR A 355 -57.34 18.29 3.52
CA THR A 355 -57.73 18.65 2.15
C THR A 355 -56.50 19.18 1.36
N PRO A 356 -56.39 18.91 0.05
CA PRO A 356 -55.22 19.30 -0.72
C PRO A 356 -55.23 20.79 -1.07
N ALA A 357 -54.14 21.47 -0.64
CA ALA A 357 -53.85 22.83 -1.10
C ALA A 357 -53.21 22.78 -2.50
N SER A 358 -53.72 23.68 -3.33
CA SER A 358 -53.33 23.92 -4.72
C SER A 358 -51.80 24.02 -4.91
N ARG A 359 -51.25 23.16 -5.77
CA ARG A 359 -49.86 23.22 -6.18
C ARG A 359 -49.66 24.29 -7.27
N GLN A 360 -48.81 25.28 -7.00
CA GLN A 360 -48.18 26.07 -8.05
C GLN A 360 -47.20 25.22 -8.86
N PRO A 361 -47.05 25.41 -10.15
CA PRO A 361 -46.09 24.65 -10.99
C PRO A 361 -44.66 25.11 -10.73
N THR A 362 -43.83 24.17 -10.29
CA THR A 362 -42.38 24.30 -10.22
C THR A 362 -41.78 24.26 -11.62
N PRO A 363 -40.73 25.07 -11.95
CA PRO A 363 -40.06 25.00 -13.23
C PRO A 363 -39.38 23.65 -13.43
N PRO A 364 -39.25 23.15 -14.66
CA PRO A 364 -38.65 21.86 -14.96
C PRO A 364 -37.17 21.82 -14.59
N GLN A 365 -36.82 20.88 -13.73
CA GLN A 365 -35.44 20.53 -13.43
C GLN A 365 -34.81 19.89 -14.68
N PRO A 366 -33.59 20.30 -15.10
CA PRO A 366 -32.93 19.63 -16.22
C PRO A 366 -32.66 18.18 -15.87
N ALA A 367 -32.96 17.29 -16.80
CA ALA A 367 -32.68 15.86 -16.71
C ALA A 367 -31.20 15.60 -16.45
N PRO A 368 -30.83 14.62 -15.61
CA PRO A 368 -29.44 14.24 -15.41
C PRO A 368 -28.86 13.73 -16.73
N VAL A 369 -27.84 14.44 -17.21
CA VAL A 369 -27.03 14.00 -18.35
C VAL A 369 -26.36 12.71 -17.93
N GLN A 370 -26.77 11.60 -18.51
CA GLN A 370 -26.09 10.31 -18.40
C GLN A 370 -24.73 10.46 -19.10
N THR A 371 -23.69 10.66 -18.31
CA THR A 371 -22.30 10.48 -18.78
C THR A 371 -22.14 9.02 -19.23
N PRO A 372 -21.66 8.74 -20.44
CA PRO A 372 -21.38 7.39 -20.87
C PRO A 372 -20.38 6.76 -19.92
N LEU A 373 -20.72 5.59 -19.36
CA LEU A 373 -19.79 4.73 -18.61
C LEU A 373 -18.53 4.56 -19.46
N ALA A 374 -17.44 5.20 -19.05
CA ALA A 374 -16.13 4.99 -19.62
C ALA A 374 -15.80 3.49 -19.45
N LYS A 375 -15.71 2.77 -20.56
CA LYS A 375 -15.20 1.40 -20.59
C LYS A 375 -13.82 1.44 -19.92
N LYS A 376 -13.67 0.80 -18.75
CA LYS A 376 -12.37 0.56 -18.12
C LYS A 376 -11.51 -0.19 -19.14
N THR A 377 -10.58 0.50 -19.76
CA THR A 377 -9.51 -0.12 -20.53
C THR A 377 -8.67 -0.92 -19.55
N PRO A 378 -8.45 -2.21 -19.77
CA PRO A 378 -7.55 -2.99 -18.92
C PRO A 378 -6.14 -2.38 -18.99
N PRO A 379 -5.37 -2.39 -17.87
CA PRO A 379 -4.04 -1.80 -17.83
C PRO A 379 -3.14 -2.46 -18.88
N PRO A 380 -2.26 -1.70 -19.56
CA PRO A 380 -1.43 -2.22 -20.63
C PRO A 380 -0.55 -3.36 -20.12
N PHE A 381 -0.50 -4.45 -20.88
CA PHE A 381 0.35 -5.60 -20.57
C PHE A 381 1.82 -5.17 -20.58
N SER A 382 2.53 -5.41 -19.47
CA SER A 382 3.97 -5.12 -19.43
C SER A 382 4.71 -6.01 -20.44
N LEU A 383 5.67 -5.42 -21.19
CA LEU A 383 6.44 -6.10 -22.23
C LEU A 383 7.11 -7.38 -21.69
N SER A 384 7.64 -7.32 -20.47
CA SER A 384 8.32 -8.45 -19.84
C SER A 384 7.40 -9.64 -19.56
N ARG A 385 6.15 -9.41 -19.17
CA ARG A 385 5.15 -10.48 -18.99
C ARG A 385 4.81 -11.15 -20.32
N TRP A 386 4.71 -10.36 -21.37
CA TRP A 386 4.36 -10.87 -22.69
C TRP A 386 5.48 -11.75 -23.24
N ILE A 387 6.75 -11.30 -23.11
CA ILE A 387 7.93 -12.08 -23.52
C ILE A 387 8.06 -13.38 -22.71
N SER A 388 7.93 -13.32 -21.38
CA SER A 388 8.04 -14.52 -20.55
C SER A 388 6.92 -15.53 -20.82
N GLY A 389 5.69 -15.06 -21.07
CA GLY A 389 4.57 -15.92 -21.45
C GLY A 389 4.80 -16.59 -22.81
N ALA A 390 5.27 -15.86 -23.82
CA ALA A 390 5.56 -16.40 -25.14
C ALA A 390 6.71 -17.42 -25.11
N ALA A 391 7.79 -17.11 -24.39
CA ALA A 391 8.93 -18.01 -24.23
C ALA A 391 8.53 -19.33 -23.56
N PHE A 392 7.76 -19.25 -22.48
CA PHE A 392 7.25 -20.41 -21.77
C PHE A 392 6.29 -21.24 -22.65
N THR A 393 5.32 -20.59 -23.29
CA THR A 393 4.37 -21.31 -24.17
C THR A 393 5.07 -22.04 -25.33
N GLY A 394 6.11 -21.41 -25.89
CA GLY A 394 6.92 -22.06 -26.92
C GLY A 394 7.74 -23.23 -26.39
N PHE A 395 8.35 -23.08 -25.22
CA PHE A 395 9.11 -24.12 -24.55
C PHE A 395 8.23 -25.34 -24.22
N GLU A 396 7.11 -25.13 -23.52
CA GLU A 396 6.13 -26.18 -23.21
C GLU A 396 5.52 -26.79 -24.46
N GLY A 397 5.21 -25.97 -25.47
CA GLY A 397 4.71 -26.43 -26.74
C GLY A 397 5.68 -27.39 -27.46
N GLY A 398 6.99 -27.08 -27.37
CA GLY A 398 8.05 -27.98 -27.89
C GLY A 398 8.10 -29.30 -27.13
N LEU A 399 8.07 -29.27 -25.79
CA LEU A 399 8.09 -30.48 -24.98
C LEU A 399 6.85 -31.35 -25.18
N LEU A 400 5.66 -30.77 -25.18
CA LEU A 400 4.40 -31.46 -25.42
C LEU A 400 4.33 -32.02 -26.84
N GLY A 401 4.86 -31.27 -27.82
CA GLY A 401 4.94 -31.78 -29.22
C GLY A 401 5.77 -33.03 -29.32
N ILE A 402 6.96 -33.07 -28.72
CA ILE A 402 7.82 -34.25 -28.68
C ILE A 402 7.12 -35.40 -27.96
N ALA A 403 6.55 -35.17 -26.80
CA ALA A 403 5.88 -36.21 -26.02
C ALA A 403 4.66 -36.79 -26.74
N LEU A 404 3.80 -35.96 -27.34
CA LEU A 404 2.61 -36.39 -28.07
C LEU A 404 2.96 -37.14 -29.38
N THR A 405 3.93 -36.66 -30.15
CA THR A 405 4.37 -37.34 -31.36
C THR A 405 5.06 -38.66 -31.06
N SER A 406 5.77 -38.76 -29.93
CA SER A 406 6.40 -40.00 -29.46
C SER A 406 5.38 -41.08 -29.04
N PHE A 407 4.27 -40.62 -28.38
CA PHE A 407 3.25 -41.53 -27.86
C PHE A 407 2.15 -41.86 -28.85
N LEU A 408 1.65 -40.90 -29.63
CA LEU A 408 0.53 -41.02 -30.55
C LEU A 408 0.95 -41.16 -32.03
N GLY A 409 2.25 -41.00 -32.32
CA GLY A 409 2.76 -40.91 -33.68
C GLY A 409 2.48 -39.54 -34.33
N THR A 410 3.00 -39.35 -35.56
CA THR A 410 2.78 -38.12 -36.35
C THR A 410 1.43 -38.17 -37.07
N THR A 411 0.33 -38.09 -36.32
CA THR A 411 -1.03 -38.13 -36.85
C THR A 411 -1.74 -36.80 -36.65
N VAL A 412 -2.84 -36.59 -37.40
CA VAL A 412 -3.74 -35.45 -37.20
C VAL A 412 -4.27 -35.37 -35.77
N VAL A 413 -4.39 -36.53 -35.12
CA VAL A 413 -4.85 -36.66 -33.74
C VAL A 413 -3.84 -36.03 -32.76
N SER A 414 -2.53 -36.34 -32.88
CA SER A 414 -1.49 -35.76 -32.04
C SER A 414 -1.42 -34.23 -32.21
N GLY A 415 -1.56 -33.72 -33.45
CA GLY A 415 -1.63 -32.30 -33.75
C GLY A 415 -2.86 -31.60 -33.13
N GLY A 416 -4.02 -32.26 -33.15
CA GLY A 416 -5.25 -31.76 -32.53
C GLY A 416 -5.15 -31.64 -31.01
N PHE A 417 -4.63 -32.67 -30.34
CA PHE A 417 -4.38 -32.65 -28.91
C PHE A 417 -3.35 -31.57 -28.50
N TRP A 418 -2.28 -31.43 -29.30
CA TRP A 418 -1.26 -30.41 -29.09
C TRP A 418 -1.85 -29.01 -29.17
N LEU A 419 -2.65 -28.70 -30.20
CA LEU A 419 -3.33 -27.39 -30.32
C LEU A 419 -4.29 -27.12 -29.17
N LEU A 420 -5.04 -28.12 -28.70
CA LEU A 420 -5.98 -27.99 -27.60
C LEU A 420 -5.25 -27.66 -26.30
N LEU A 421 -4.16 -28.36 -25.99
CA LEU A 421 -3.36 -28.10 -24.80
C LEU A 421 -2.70 -26.71 -24.81
N LEU A 422 -2.13 -26.30 -25.96
CA LEU A 422 -1.56 -24.97 -26.12
C LEU A 422 -2.62 -23.86 -26.00
N SER A 423 -3.79 -24.06 -26.60
CA SER A 423 -4.89 -23.11 -26.50
C SER A 423 -5.37 -22.96 -25.07
N GLY A 424 -5.47 -24.05 -24.30
CA GLY A 424 -5.78 -24.03 -22.86
C GLY A 424 -4.73 -23.31 -22.04
N LEU A 425 -3.45 -23.53 -22.35
CA LEU A 425 -2.32 -22.86 -21.68
C LEU A 425 -2.33 -21.35 -21.95
N VAL A 426 -2.50 -20.92 -23.20
CA VAL A 426 -2.61 -19.50 -23.57
C VAL A 426 -3.84 -18.88 -22.94
N TYR A 427 -4.98 -19.55 -22.92
CA TYR A 427 -6.20 -19.06 -22.31
C TYR A 427 -6.03 -18.83 -20.79
N SER A 428 -5.41 -19.79 -20.08
CA SER A 428 -5.16 -19.68 -18.64
C SER A 428 -4.15 -18.55 -18.30
N GLN A 429 -3.17 -18.29 -19.16
CA GLN A 429 -2.27 -17.14 -19.04
C GLN A 429 -3.00 -15.81 -19.28
N LEU A 430 -3.89 -15.73 -20.26
CA LEU A 430 -4.70 -14.54 -20.54
C LEU A 430 -5.69 -14.24 -19.40
N ARG A 431 -6.24 -15.25 -18.76
CA ARG A 431 -7.14 -15.15 -17.60
C ARG A 431 -6.40 -14.90 -16.30
N ARG A 432 -5.06 -14.91 -16.29
CA ARG A 432 -4.21 -14.75 -15.11
C ARG A 432 -4.42 -15.83 -14.03
N TRP A 433 -4.79 -17.04 -14.43
CA TRP A 433 -4.90 -18.19 -13.52
C TRP A 433 -3.55 -18.79 -13.20
N ILE A 434 -2.53 -18.55 -14.04
CA ILE A 434 -1.17 -19.06 -13.91
C ILE A 434 -0.23 -17.87 -13.71
N GLU A 435 0.49 -17.86 -12.58
CA GLU A 435 1.48 -16.85 -12.25
C GLU A 435 2.91 -17.29 -12.63
N LYS A 436 3.90 -16.37 -12.48
CA LYS A 436 5.28 -16.65 -12.93
C LYS A 436 5.91 -17.90 -12.30
N ILE A 437 5.60 -18.19 -11.04
CA ILE A 437 6.12 -19.35 -10.31
C ILE A 437 5.48 -20.64 -10.86
N ASP A 438 4.19 -20.62 -11.16
CA ASP A 438 3.47 -21.76 -11.70
C ASP A 438 4.04 -22.19 -13.06
N LEU A 439 4.49 -21.23 -13.89
CA LEU A 439 5.14 -21.51 -15.17
C LEU A 439 6.40 -22.37 -14.99
N VAL A 440 7.23 -22.05 -13.99
CA VAL A 440 8.44 -22.81 -13.70
C VAL A 440 8.11 -24.20 -13.14
N ILE A 441 7.08 -24.29 -12.30
CA ILE A 441 6.61 -25.56 -11.74
C ILE A 441 6.06 -26.46 -12.84
N ILE A 442 5.23 -25.93 -13.75
CA ILE A 442 4.67 -26.67 -14.87
C ILE A 442 5.80 -27.22 -15.76
N ALA A 443 6.77 -26.34 -16.14
CA ALA A 443 7.92 -26.79 -16.95
C ALA A 443 8.74 -27.88 -16.26
N GLY A 444 8.97 -27.74 -14.94
CA GLY A 444 9.68 -28.75 -14.16
C GLY A 444 8.94 -30.08 -14.09
N VAL A 445 7.61 -30.04 -13.92
CA VAL A 445 6.76 -31.23 -13.90
C VAL A 445 6.75 -31.91 -15.27
N THR A 446 6.55 -31.16 -16.35
CA THR A 446 6.57 -31.70 -17.73
C THR A 446 7.90 -32.35 -18.05
N LEU A 447 9.02 -31.69 -17.73
CA LEU A 447 10.35 -32.29 -17.91
C LEU A 447 10.56 -33.54 -17.06
N GLY A 448 10.10 -33.51 -15.80
CA GLY A 448 10.16 -34.67 -14.90
C GLY A 448 9.39 -35.88 -15.43
N ILE A 449 8.18 -35.67 -15.98
CA ILE A 449 7.38 -36.71 -16.60
C ILE A 449 8.08 -37.29 -17.84
N ILE A 450 8.61 -36.45 -18.73
CA ILE A 450 9.34 -36.89 -19.93
C ILE A 450 10.60 -37.68 -19.54
N PHE A 451 11.29 -37.25 -18.46
CA PHE A 451 12.47 -37.97 -17.97
C PHE A 451 12.13 -39.34 -17.40
N LEU A 452 11.04 -39.45 -16.63
CA LEU A 452 10.62 -40.70 -15.96
C LEU A 452 9.96 -41.72 -16.94
N VAL A 453 9.43 -41.25 -18.09
CA VAL A 453 8.70 -42.09 -19.06
C VAL A 453 9.45 -42.12 -20.37
N PRO A 454 10.35 -43.09 -20.60
CA PRO A 454 11.16 -43.16 -21.83
C PRO A 454 10.35 -43.21 -23.16
N ALA A 455 9.11 -43.72 -23.10
CA ALA A 455 8.20 -43.74 -24.25
C ALA A 455 7.85 -42.33 -24.77
N LEU A 456 7.94 -41.29 -23.93
CA LEU A 456 7.69 -39.88 -24.29
C LEU A 456 8.90 -39.20 -24.92
N GLN A 457 10.07 -39.83 -24.88
CA GLN A 457 11.32 -39.23 -25.39
C GLN A 457 11.51 -39.46 -26.90
N GLY A 458 10.74 -40.38 -27.51
CA GLY A 458 10.80 -40.67 -28.93
C GLY A 458 12.18 -41.14 -29.42
N GLY A 459 12.97 -41.76 -28.54
CA GLY A 459 14.35 -42.18 -28.82
C GLY A 459 15.39 -41.04 -28.80
N ASN A 460 14.99 -39.81 -28.45
CA ASN A 460 15.90 -38.67 -28.34
C ASN A 460 16.55 -38.61 -26.96
N PRO A 461 17.85 -38.29 -26.86
CA PRO A 461 18.49 -38.06 -25.55
C PRO A 461 17.99 -36.75 -24.92
N MET A 462 17.93 -36.71 -23.59
CA MET A 462 17.43 -35.54 -22.83
C MET A 462 18.03 -34.19 -23.23
N PRO A 463 19.35 -34.06 -23.52
CA PRO A 463 19.92 -32.78 -23.98
C PRO A 463 19.28 -32.29 -25.30
N THR A 464 18.94 -33.19 -26.20
CA THR A 464 18.29 -32.84 -27.47
C THR A 464 16.86 -32.37 -27.28
N ILE A 465 16.09 -32.99 -26.35
CA ILE A 465 14.74 -32.60 -26.00
C ILE A 465 14.73 -31.18 -25.37
N LEU A 466 15.63 -30.92 -24.44
CA LEU A 466 15.82 -29.59 -23.83
C LEU A 466 16.20 -28.53 -24.86
N LEU A 467 17.13 -28.86 -25.76
CA LEU A 467 17.56 -27.94 -26.83
C LEU A 467 16.39 -27.58 -27.75
N LEU A 468 15.60 -28.57 -28.18
CA LEU A 468 14.41 -28.34 -29.02
C LEU A 468 13.35 -27.50 -28.30
N GLY A 469 13.11 -27.73 -27.00
CA GLY A 469 12.22 -26.90 -26.17
C GLY A 469 12.67 -25.43 -26.12
N VAL A 470 13.97 -25.22 -25.88
CA VAL A 470 14.53 -23.85 -25.86
C VAL A 470 14.43 -23.19 -27.25
N ILE A 471 14.76 -23.88 -28.31
CA ILE A 471 14.63 -23.35 -29.69
C ILE A 471 13.18 -22.97 -29.98
N SER A 472 12.21 -23.83 -29.64
CA SER A 472 10.78 -23.56 -29.81
C SER A 472 10.34 -22.32 -29.00
N GLY A 473 10.83 -22.15 -27.75
CA GLY A 473 10.61 -20.99 -26.92
C GLY A 473 11.13 -19.71 -27.57
N LEU A 474 12.36 -19.73 -28.08
CA LEU A 474 12.98 -18.60 -28.77
C LEU A 474 12.23 -18.21 -30.05
N LEU A 475 11.84 -19.21 -30.86
CA LEU A 475 11.09 -18.99 -32.11
C LEU A 475 9.74 -18.33 -31.82
N LEU A 476 8.96 -18.82 -30.86
CA LEU A 476 7.67 -18.21 -30.52
C LEU A 476 7.81 -16.81 -29.94
N THR A 477 8.84 -16.57 -29.13
CA THR A 477 9.14 -15.23 -28.59
C THR A 477 9.48 -14.26 -29.71
N THR A 478 10.34 -14.66 -30.65
CA THR A 478 10.73 -13.83 -31.80
C THR A 478 9.54 -13.51 -32.68
N PHE A 479 8.72 -14.52 -33.01
CA PHE A 479 7.50 -14.34 -33.81
C PHE A 479 6.52 -13.37 -33.10
N SER A 480 6.34 -13.53 -31.80
CA SER A 480 5.49 -12.66 -31.00
C SER A 480 5.97 -11.22 -30.97
N LEU A 481 7.29 -10.98 -30.90
CA LEU A 481 7.88 -9.63 -30.95
C LEU A 481 7.70 -8.99 -32.32
N ILE A 482 7.90 -9.73 -33.41
CA ILE A 482 7.69 -9.25 -34.78
C ILE A 482 6.22 -8.87 -34.98
N PHE A 483 5.27 -9.72 -34.55
CA PHE A 483 3.84 -9.44 -34.68
C PHE A 483 3.45 -8.16 -33.93
N ARG A 484 3.98 -7.96 -32.73
CA ARG A 484 3.76 -6.74 -31.95
C ARG A 484 4.34 -5.50 -32.62
N LEU A 485 5.53 -5.61 -33.21
CA LEU A 485 6.15 -4.51 -33.96
C LEU A 485 5.26 -4.12 -35.14
N ILE A 486 4.82 -5.09 -35.94
CA ILE A 486 3.93 -4.88 -37.08
C ILE A 486 2.62 -4.24 -36.62
N TYR A 487 1.98 -4.76 -35.56
CA TYR A 487 0.76 -4.20 -35.00
C TYR A 487 0.96 -2.75 -34.51
N GLY A 488 2.08 -2.48 -33.83
CA GLY A 488 2.41 -1.11 -33.36
C GLY A 488 2.68 -0.12 -34.51
N ILE A 489 3.16 -0.60 -35.65
CA ILE A 489 3.30 0.22 -36.84
C ILE A 489 1.92 0.45 -37.49
N LEU A 490 1.15 -0.61 -37.70
CA LEU A 490 -0.19 -0.48 -38.30
C LEU A 490 -1.13 0.41 -37.49
N SER A 491 -1.12 0.30 -36.15
CA SER A 491 -1.96 1.11 -35.28
C SER A 491 -1.61 2.60 -35.24
N ARG A 492 -0.51 3.01 -35.88
CA ARG A 492 -0.15 4.44 -36.08
C ARG A 492 -0.65 4.98 -37.43
N PHE A 493 -1.07 4.10 -38.35
CA PHE A 493 -1.56 4.47 -39.67
C PHE A 493 -3.08 4.25 -39.83
N LEU A 494 -3.69 3.55 -38.89
CA LEU A 494 -5.15 3.41 -38.73
C LEU A 494 -5.66 4.27 -37.54
#